data_e60d103ce88ddcab0e9289816d9bd1ca
#
_entry.id   e60d103ce88ddcab0e9289816d9bd1ca
#
_cell.length_a   1.000
_cell.length_b   1.000
_cell.length_c   1.000
_cell.angle_alpha   90.00
_cell.angle_beta   90.00
_cell.angle_gamma   90.00
#
_symmetry.space_group_name_H-M   'P 1'
#
loop_
_entity.id
_entity.type
_entity.pdbx_description
1 polymer ?
#
loop_
_entity_poly.entity_id
_entity_poly.type
_entity_poly.pdbx_seq_one_letter_code
_entity_poly.pdbx_strand_id
1 'polypeptide(L)'
;MIDLALFAFVMAFLALGIARPFLWVLAYIYIDILAPQKIGWTLTPALPISLIAFCAAFAGWLLTDPKNETRFHYRQGLIVFLLLYCFATTQTADFPVEAATKWEWVWKALVFAIFLPFTLTTRTRIEAVILTIVLTVGAIVISAGMKTALGGGGYGSLYFFVNDN
;
A
#
# COMPACT_ATOMS: atom_id res chain seq x y z
N MET A 1 15.78 10.83 13.57
CA MET A 1 16.59 10.51 12.37
C MET A 1 15.90 9.52 11.43
N ILE A 2 15.36 8.40 11.91
CA ILE A 2 14.67 7.39 11.07
C ILE A 2 13.46 7.98 10.36
N ASP A 3 12.64 8.78 11.04
CA ASP A 3 11.45 9.43 10.49
C ASP A 3 11.78 10.36 9.31
N LEU A 4 12.84 11.16 9.45
CA LEU A 4 13.32 12.04 8.38
C LEU A 4 13.85 11.25 7.18
N ALA A 5 14.57 10.14 7.42
CA ALA A 5 15.09 9.29 6.36
C ALA A 5 13.97 8.58 5.60
N LEU A 6 12.95 8.06 6.31
CA LEU A 6 11.76 7.45 5.70
C LEU A 6 10.98 8.48 4.89
N PHE A 7 10.75 9.66 5.45
CA PHE A 7 10.07 10.75 4.76
C PHE A 7 10.82 11.17 3.49
N ALA A 8 12.14 11.39 3.60
CA ALA A 8 12.97 11.76 2.45
C ALA A 8 12.98 10.67 1.36
N PHE A 9 13.03 9.39 1.76
CA PHE A 9 12.96 8.28 0.82
C PHE A 9 11.63 8.23 0.08
N VAL A 10 10.52 8.38 0.80
CA VAL A 10 9.18 8.40 0.19
C VAL A 10 9.03 9.58 -0.75
N MET A 11 9.49 10.77 -0.35
CA MET A 11 9.45 11.97 -1.19
C MET A 11 10.32 11.82 -2.45
N ALA A 12 11.52 11.26 -2.31
CA ALA A 12 12.39 10.97 -3.44
C ALA A 12 11.73 9.97 -4.41
N PHE A 13 11.07 8.94 -3.88
CA PHE A 13 10.38 7.94 -4.68
C PHE A 13 9.17 8.54 -5.43
N LEU A 14 8.40 9.41 -4.77
CA LEU A 14 7.31 10.15 -5.41
C LEU A 14 7.84 11.11 -6.49
N ALA A 15 8.95 11.80 -6.24
CA ALA A 15 9.58 12.71 -7.21
C ALA A 15 10.08 11.96 -8.45
N LEU A 16 10.68 10.77 -8.28
CA LEU A 16 11.08 9.92 -9.40
C LEU A 16 9.89 9.46 -10.27
N GLY A 17 8.72 9.34 -9.67
CA GLY A 17 7.47 9.02 -10.36
C GLY A 17 7.05 10.08 -11.39
N ILE A 18 7.48 11.33 -11.25
CA ILE A 18 7.23 12.40 -12.23
C ILE A 18 7.89 12.04 -13.57
N ALA A 19 9.10 11.47 -13.53
CA ALA A 19 9.81 11.05 -14.74
C ALA A 19 9.25 9.73 -15.33
N ARG A 20 8.76 8.84 -14.47
CA ARG A 20 8.17 7.56 -14.86
C ARG A 20 6.96 7.23 -13.99
N PRO A 21 5.73 7.52 -14.43
CA PRO A 21 4.50 7.40 -13.64
C PRO A 21 4.25 6.02 -13.04
N PHE A 22 4.74 4.94 -13.65
CA PHE A 22 4.66 3.60 -13.08
C PHE A 22 5.38 3.48 -11.72
N LEU A 23 6.39 4.33 -11.44
CA LEU A 23 7.04 4.37 -10.13
C LEU A 23 6.08 4.79 -9.00
N TRP A 24 5.04 5.58 -9.30
CA TRP A 24 4.01 5.90 -8.31
C TRP A 24 3.20 4.69 -7.89
N VAL A 25 2.98 3.72 -8.80
CA VAL A 25 2.34 2.44 -8.48
C VAL A 25 3.22 1.65 -7.52
N LEU A 26 4.53 1.57 -7.78
CA LEU A 26 5.49 0.92 -6.88
C LEU A 26 5.61 1.64 -5.54
N ALA A 27 5.62 2.99 -5.56
CA ALA A 27 5.64 3.80 -4.35
C ALA A 27 4.40 3.54 -3.47
N TYR A 28 3.22 3.47 -4.08
CA TYR A 28 1.99 3.15 -3.36
C TYR A 28 2.07 1.76 -2.70
N ILE A 29 2.49 0.72 -3.46
CA ILE A 29 2.65 -0.64 -2.93
C ILE A 29 3.62 -0.65 -1.74
N TYR A 30 4.77 0.03 -1.88
CA TYR A 30 5.76 0.14 -0.82
C TYR A 30 5.18 0.83 0.42
N ILE A 31 4.48 1.96 0.25
CA ILE A 31 3.89 2.75 1.33
C ILE A 31 2.76 1.97 2.03
N ASP A 32 1.94 1.26 1.26
CA ASP A 32 0.81 0.52 1.81
C ASP A 32 1.27 -0.69 2.64
N ILE A 33 2.28 -1.43 2.16
CA ILE A 33 2.84 -2.60 2.87
C ILE A 33 3.66 -2.17 4.08
N LEU A 34 4.55 -1.17 3.94
CA LEU A 34 5.43 -0.73 5.01
C LEU A 34 4.70 0.10 6.07
N ALA A 35 3.61 0.76 5.68
CA ALA A 35 2.84 1.68 6.52
C ALA A 35 3.71 2.68 7.30
N PRO A 36 4.55 3.51 6.61
CA PRO A 36 5.51 4.39 7.26
C PRO A 36 4.86 5.38 8.24
N GLN A 37 3.57 5.68 8.06
CA GLN A 37 2.78 6.49 8.99
C GLN A 37 2.59 5.82 10.37
N LYS A 38 2.76 4.50 10.47
CA LYS A 38 2.71 3.77 11.75
C LYS A 38 4.08 3.67 12.42
N ILE A 39 5.15 3.91 11.66
CA ILE A 39 6.55 3.82 12.15
C ILE A 39 7.06 5.20 12.58
N GLY A 40 6.68 6.24 11.84
CA GLY A 40 7.10 7.61 12.11
C GLY A 40 6.34 8.23 13.27
N TRP A 41 7.00 9.16 13.98
CA TRP A 41 6.47 9.79 15.20
C TRP A 41 5.89 11.18 14.96
N THR A 42 6.35 11.91 13.93
CA THR A 42 5.98 13.32 13.73
C THR A 42 5.62 13.68 12.30
N LEU A 43 6.50 13.41 11.34
CA LEU A 43 6.34 13.87 9.95
C LEU A 43 5.45 12.96 9.12
N THR A 44 5.63 11.66 9.24
CA THR A 44 4.90 10.66 8.44
C THR A 44 3.42 10.50 8.81
N PRO A 45 3.00 10.59 10.10
CA PRO A 45 1.59 10.57 10.46
C PRO A 45 0.82 11.83 10.08
N ALA A 46 1.52 12.98 9.97
CA ALA A 46 0.88 14.27 9.67
C ALA A 46 0.34 14.38 8.25
N LEU A 47 0.83 13.56 7.33
CA LEU A 47 0.47 13.61 5.92
C LEU A 47 -0.21 12.31 5.47
N PRO A 48 -1.30 12.37 4.68
CA PRO A 48 -1.94 11.20 4.10
C PRO A 48 -1.13 10.65 2.90
N ILE A 49 0.12 10.23 3.16
CA ILE A 49 1.11 9.85 2.14
C ILE A 49 0.58 8.71 1.25
N SER A 50 -0.13 7.75 1.84
CA SER A 50 -0.75 6.65 1.09
C SER A 50 -1.80 7.16 0.09
N LEU A 51 -2.63 8.13 0.50
CA LEU A 51 -3.62 8.74 -0.40
C LEU A 51 -2.96 9.53 -1.53
N ILE A 52 -1.91 10.29 -1.21
CA ILE A 52 -1.13 11.06 -2.20
C ILE A 52 -0.52 10.10 -3.23
N ALA A 53 0.12 9.03 -2.78
CA ALA A 53 0.71 8.03 -3.66
C ALA A 53 -0.34 7.32 -4.53
N PHE A 54 -1.51 7.00 -3.96
CA PHE A 54 -2.64 6.42 -4.68
C PHE A 54 -3.14 7.36 -5.78
N CYS A 55 -3.41 8.62 -5.45
CA CYS A 55 -3.86 9.62 -6.42
C CYS A 55 -2.82 9.88 -7.51
N ALA A 56 -1.53 9.92 -7.15
CA ALA A 56 -0.44 10.08 -8.11
C ALA A 56 -0.36 8.86 -9.05
N ALA A 57 -0.46 7.63 -8.53
CA ALA A 57 -0.46 6.41 -9.34
C ALA A 57 -1.63 6.38 -10.33
N PHE A 58 -2.83 6.74 -9.87
CA PHE A 58 -4.02 6.78 -10.70
C PHE A 58 -3.92 7.89 -11.77
N ALA A 59 -3.52 9.10 -11.39
CA ALA A 59 -3.33 10.21 -12.32
C ALA A 59 -2.22 9.89 -13.35
N GLY A 60 -1.10 9.31 -12.92
CA GLY A 60 -0.02 8.90 -13.80
C GLY A 60 -0.46 7.89 -14.85
N TRP A 61 -1.22 6.87 -14.45
CA TRP A 61 -1.81 5.92 -15.38
C TRP A 61 -2.81 6.59 -16.33
N LEU A 62 -3.67 7.47 -15.82
CA LEU A 62 -4.68 8.14 -16.61
C LEU A 62 -4.07 9.02 -17.71
N LEU A 63 -2.97 9.71 -17.40
CA LEU A 63 -2.36 10.69 -18.29
C LEU A 63 -1.33 10.08 -19.27
N THR A 64 -0.67 9.00 -18.88
CA THR A 64 0.56 8.56 -19.57
C THR A 64 0.46 7.17 -20.20
N ASP A 65 -0.34 6.25 -19.64
CA ASP A 65 -0.39 4.89 -20.15
C ASP A 65 -1.37 4.74 -21.33
N PRO A 66 -0.96 4.05 -22.40
CA PRO A 66 -1.84 3.73 -23.52
C PRO A 66 -2.95 2.78 -23.06
N LYS A 67 -4.21 3.20 -23.22
CA LYS A 67 -5.39 2.46 -22.76
C LYS A 67 -5.84 1.35 -23.71
N ASN A 68 -5.19 1.23 -24.87
CA ASN A 68 -5.60 0.30 -25.92
C ASN A 68 -5.45 -1.18 -25.53
N GLU A 69 -4.62 -1.48 -24.55
CA GLU A 69 -4.38 -2.85 -24.06
C GLU A 69 -5.08 -3.16 -22.73
N THR A 70 -5.75 -2.17 -22.11
CA THR A 70 -6.44 -2.37 -20.84
C THR A 70 -7.76 -3.10 -21.08
N ARG A 71 -7.82 -4.35 -20.65
CA ARG A 71 -9.05 -5.16 -20.68
C ARG A 71 -9.51 -5.46 -19.27
N PHE A 72 -10.80 -5.25 -19.03
CA PHE A 72 -11.41 -5.65 -17.78
C PHE A 72 -11.61 -7.17 -17.78
N HIS A 73 -11.02 -7.86 -16.81
CA HIS A 73 -11.13 -9.29 -16.66
C HIS A 73 -12.19 -9.67 -15.63
N TYR A 74 -12.80 -10.83 -15.77
CA TYR A 74 -13.83 -11.31 -14.83
C TYR A 74 -13.32 -11.36 -13.37
N ARG A 75 -12.02 -11.58 -13.16
CA ARG A 75 -11.40 -11.56 -11.82
C ARG A 75 -11.51 -10.20 -11.15
N GLN A 76 -11.39 -9.12 -11.91
CA GLN A 76 -11.62 -7.77 -11.40
C GLN A 76 -13.08 -7.57 -11.02
N GLY A 77 -14.01 -8.19 -11.78
CA GLY A 77 -15.44 -8.23 -11.41
C GLY A 77 -15.70 -8.88 -10.06
N LEU A 78 -14.98 -9.95 -9.72
CA LEU A 78 -15.07 -10.57 -8.40
C LEU A 78 -14.58 -9.65 -7.29
N ILE A 79 -13.52 -8.87 -7.54
CA ILE A 79 -13.02 -7.88 -6.56
C ILE A 79 -14.03 -6.74 -6.40
N VAL A 80 -14.67 -6.28 -7.48
CA VAL A 80 -15.75 -5.30 -7.40
C VAL A 80 -16.92 -5.84 -6.59
N PHE A 81 -17.31 -7.09 -6.83
CA PHE A 81 -18.35 -7.73 -6.03
C PHE A 81 -17.97 -7.81 -4.55
N LEU A 82 -16.73 -8.18 -4.24
CA LEU A 82 -16.22 -8.19 -2.87
C LEU A 82 -16.24 -6.79 -2.24
N LEU A 83 -15.88 -5.76 -2.99
CA LEU A 83 -15.93 -4.36 -2.53
C LEU A 83 -17.36 -3.97 -2.13
N LEU A 84 -18.34 -4.27 -2.98
CA LEU A 84 -19.74 -3.99 -2.71
C LEU A 84 -20.27 -4.79 -1.52
N TYR A 85 -19.88 -6.06 -1.42
CA TYR A 85 -20.23 -6.91 -0.28
C TYR A 85 -19.68 -6.38 1.03
N CYS A 86 -18.39 -6.03 1.07
CA CYS A 86 -17.76 -5.42 2.26
C CYS A 86 -18.43 -4.08 2.63
N PHE A 87 -18.79 -3.27 1.63
CA PHE A 87 -19.53 -2.03 1.89
C PHE A 87 -20.90 -2.31 2.52
N ALA A 88 -21.66 -3.25 1.97
CA ALA A 88 -22.97 -3.61 2.49
C ALA A 88 -22.89 -4.16 3.93
N THR A 89 -21.93 -5.05 4.21
CA THR A 89 -21.74 -5.60 5.56
C THR A 89 -21.26 -4.56 6.56
N THR A 90 -20.51 -3.55 6.13
CA THR A 90 -20.12 -2.43 7.00
C THR A 90 -21.32 -1.62 7.45
N GLN A 91 -22.35 -1.46 6.60
CA GLN A 91 -23.57 -0.72 6.94
C GLN A 91 -24.47 -1.46 7.95
N THR A 92 -24.33 -2.78 8.03
CA THR A 92 -25.15 -3.65 8.91
C THR A 92 -24.35 -4.22 10.08
N ALA A 93 -23.17 -3.66 10.35
CA ALA A 93 -22.30 -4.16 11.41
C ALA A 93 -22.83 -3.84 12.82
N ASP A 94 -22.71 -4.79 13.75
CA ASP A 94 -23.09 -4.62 15.15
C ASP A 94 -22.22 -3.54 15.86
N PHE A 95 -20.99 -3.35 15.39
CA PHE A 95 -20.04 -2.33 15.90
C PHE A 95 -19.72 -1.32 14.78
N PRO A 96 -20.55 -0.29 14.56
CA PRO A 96 -20.44 0.59 13.40
C PRO A 96 -19.16 1.44 13.40
N VAL A 97 -18.64 1.83 14.55
CA VAL A 97 -17.43 2.65 14.65
C VAL A 97 -16.20 1.87 14.21
N GLU A 98 -16.03 0.66 14.74
CA GLU A 98 -14.93 -0.23 14.38
C GLU A 98 -15.02 -0.69 12.91
N ALA A 99 -16.24 -0.96 12.46
CA ALA A 99 -16.48 -1.32 11.05
C ALA A 99 -16.11 -0.17 10.10
N ALA A 100 -16.48 1.06 10.41
CA ALA A 100 -16.13 2.23 9.63
C ALA A 100 -14.61 2.45 9.56
N THR A 101 -13.91 2.31 10.69
CA THR A 101 -12.46 2.43 10.75
C THR A 101 -11.77 1.36 9.88
N LYS A 102 -12.24 0.12 9.95
CA LYS A 102 -11.71 -0.96 9.07
C LYS A 102 -12.05 -0.72 7.61
N TRP A 103 -13.26 -0.23 7.32
CA TRP A 103 -13.67 0.09 5.96
C TRP A 103 -12.75 1.10 5.27
N GLU A 104 -12.27 2.13 5.99
CA GLU A 104 -11.32 3.12 5.45
C GLU A 104 -10.05 2.50 4.88
N TRP A 105 -9.63 1.35 5.36
CA TRP A 105 -8.45 0.63 4.87
C TRP A 105 -8.82 -0.32 3.74
N VAL A 106 -9.91 -1.07 3.92
CA VAL A 106 -10.32 -2.14 3.00
C VAL A 106 -10.68 -1.60 1.62
N TRP A 107 -11.46 -0.51 1.55
CA TRP A 107 -11.87 0.03 0.26
C TRP A 107 -10.67 0.52 -0.58
N LYS A 108 -9.66 1.13 0.04
CA LYS A 108 -8.45 1.59 -0.65
C LYS A 108 -7.69 0.41 -1.26
N ALA A 109 -7.50 -0.65 -0.49
CA ALA A 109 -6.81 -1.86 -0.94
C ALA A 109 -7.57 -2.54 -2.09
N LEU A 110 -8.89 -2.67 -1.99
CA LEU A 110 -9.72 -3.32 -3.03
C LEU A 110 -9.78 -2.48 -4.30
N VAL A 111 -9.94 -1.15 -4.19
CA VAL A 111 -9.92 -0.25 -5.36
C VAL A 111 -8.55 -0.32 -6.04
N PHE A 112 -7.47 -0.35 -5.27
CA PHE A 112 -6.13 -0.51 -5.84
C PHE A 112 -5.95 -1.89 -6.51
N ALA A 113 -6.47 -2.96 -5.92
CA ALA A 113 -6.44 -4.30 -6.50
C ALA A 113 -7.19 -4.40 -7.84
N ILE A 114 -8.28 -3.62 -8.01
CA ILE A 114 -8.99 -3.50 -9.30
C ILE A 114 -8.14 -2.72 -10.30
N PHE A 115 -7.46 -1.68 -9.84
CA PHE A 115 -6.67 -0.77 -10.66
C PHE A 115 -5.33 -1.37 -11.11
N LEU A 116 -4.64 -2.10 -10.24
CA LEU A 116 -3.29 -2.61 -10.47
C LEU A 116 -3.12 -3.39 -11.79
N PRO A 117 -4.02 -4.32 -12.18
CA PRO A 117 -3.89 -5.05 -13.44
C PRO A 117 -3.87 -4.16 -14.69
N PHE A 118 -4.52 -2.99 -14.65
CA PHE A 118 -4.50 -2.05 -15.77
C PHE A 118 -3.12 -1.42 -15.99
N THR A 119 -2.27 -1.38 -14.96
CA THR A 119 -0.92 -0.83 -15.03
C THR A 119 0.12 -1.88 -15.44
N LEU A 120 -0.19 -3.17 -15.29
CA LEU A 120 0.71 -4.30 -15.52
C LEU A 120 0.68 -4.77 -16.98
N THR A 121 1.01 -3.89 -17.91
CA THR A 121 0.97 -4.17 -19.35
C THR A 121 2.21 -4.91 -19.88
N THR A 122 3.33 -4.86 -19.15
CA THR A 122 4.59 -5.48 -19.57
C THR A 122 5.15 -6.43 -18.52
N ARG A 123 5.92 -7.43 -18.97
CA ARG A 123 6.62 -8.38 -18.09
C ARG A 123 7.52 -7.66 -17.08
N THR A 124 8.25 -6.64 -17.53
CA THR A 124 9.13 -5.86 -16.64
C THR A 124 8.36 -5.17 -15.52
N ARG A 125 7.15 -4.65 -15.79
CA ARG A 125 6.30 -4.05 -14.75
C ARG A 125 5.82 -5.08 -13.73
N ILE A 126 5.47 -6.28 -14.17
CA ILE A 126 5.08 -7.39 -13.29
C ILE A 126 6.26 -7.79 -12.40
N GLU A 127 7.44 -7.98 -12.99
CA GLU A 127 8.66 -8.31 -12.25
C GLU A 127 9.03 -7.22 -11.23
N ALA A 128 8.88 -5.94 -11.60
CA ALA A 128 9.12 -4.82 -10.69
C ALA A 128 8.16 -4.78 -9.51
N VAL A 129 6.87 -5.06 -9.73
CA VAL A 129 5.87 -5.15 -8.63
C VAL A 129 6.21 -6.30 -7.69
N ILE A 130 6.49 -7.50 -8.25
CA ILE A 130 6.86 -8.68 -7.44
C ILE A 130 8.11 -8.36 -6.62
N LEU A 131 9.14 -7.80 -7.24
CA LEU A 131 10.38 -7.42 -6.57
C LEU A 131 10.11 -6.41 -5.44
N THR A 132 9.30 -5.38 -5.70
CA THR A 132 8.94 -4.38 -4.67
C THR A 132 8.24 -5.03 -3.48
N ILE A 133 7.27 -5.93 -3.73
CA ILE A 133 6.58 -6.66 -2.66
C ILE A 133 7.57 -7.52 -1.86
N VAL A 134 8.40 -8.31 -2.55
CA VAL A 134 9.38 -9.19 -1.90
C VAL A 134 10.37 -8.41 -1.06
N LEU A 135 10.92 -7.30 -1.58
CA LEU A 135 11.86 -6.47 -0.84
C LEU A 135 11.21 -5.80 0.37
N THR A 136 9.99 -5.28 0.21
CA THR A 136 9.29 -4.60 1.30
C THR A 136 8.91 -5.57 2.42
N VAL A 137 8.29 -6.69 2.07
CA VAL A 137 7.94 -7.74 3.04
C VAL A 137 9.19 -8.35 3.65
N GLY A 138 10.23 -8.60 2.84
CA GLY A 138 11.53 -9.10 3.30
C GLY A 138 12.17 -8.18 4.34
N ALA A 139 12.15 -6.87 4.13
CA ALA A 139 12.66 -5.90 5.09
C ALA A 139 11.91 -5.97 6.44
N ILE A 140 10.58 -6.12 6.40
CA ILE A 140 9.75 -6.27 7.61
C ILE A 140 10.11 -7.57 8.34
N VAL A 141 10.16 -8.69 7.61
CA VAL A 141 10.44 -10.01 8.20
C VAL A 141 11.85 -10.08 8.80
N ILE A 142 12.86 -9.56 8.08
CA ILE A 142 14.25 -9.51 8.58
C ILE A 142 14.33 -8.65 9.84
N SER A 143 13.69 -7.46 9.82
CA SER A 143 13.67 -6.57 10.99
C SER A 143 13.02 -7.22 12.21
N ALA A 144 11.89 -7.89 12.02
CA ALA A 144 11.22 -8.65 13.08
C ALA A 144 12.03 -9.84 13.57
N GLY A 145 12.62 -10.60 12.63
CA GLY A 145 13.48 -11.76 12.94
C GLY A 145 14.72 -11.38 13.72
N MET A 146 15.42 -10.32 13.33
CA MET A 146 16.58 -9.81 14.07
C MET A 146 16.20 -9.38 15.49
N LYS A 147 15.09 -8.67 15.63
CA LYS A 147 14.60 -8.25 16.95
C LYS A 147 14.31 -9.45 17.86
N THR A 148 13.66 -10.49 17.33
CA THR A 148 13.36 -11.71 18.08
C THR A 148 14.65 -12.46 18.45
N ALA A 149 15.61 -12.58 17.54
CA ALA A 149 16.88 -13.27 17.76
C ALA A 149 17.76 -12.54 18.80
N LEU A 150 17.83 -11.22 18.75
CA LEU A 150 18.65 -10.41 19.67
C LEU A 150 17.92 -10.11 21.00
N GLY A 151 16.59 -10.16 21.01
CA GLY A 151 15.77 -9.87 22.20
C GLY A 151 15.49 -11.07 23.10
N GLY A 152 16.15 -12.23 22.92
CA GLY A 152 16.03 -13.40 23.80
C GLY A 152 14.76 -14.23 23.62
N GLY A 153 14.14 -14.20 22.45
CA GLY A 153 13.04 -15.13 22.10
C GLY A 153 11.66 -14.77 22.65
N GLY A 154 11.45 -13.55 23.10
CA GLY A 154 10.12 -13.05 23.42
C GLY A 154 9.23 -13.02 22.19
N TYR A 155 7.92 -13.13 22.36
CA TYR A 155 6.94 -12.98 21.30
C TYR A 155 7.28 -11.72 20.49
N GLY A 156 7.70 -11.92 19.24
CA GLY A 156 8.08 -10.83 18.35
C GLY A 156 6.86 -9.97 18.03
N SER A 157 6.52 -9.08 18.94
CA SER A 157 5.60 -8.02 18.60
C SER A 157 6.22 -7.26 17.43
N LEU A 158 5.65 -7.44 16.26
CA LEU A 158 5.98 -6.63 15.11
C LEU A 158 5.85 -5.19 15.58
N TYR A 159 6.94 -4.44 15.60
CA TYR A 159 6.98 -3.05 16.08
C TYR A 159 5.95 -2.15 15.40
N PHE A 160 5.48 -2.61 14.24
CA PHE A 160 4.50 -1.93 13.41
C PHE A 160 3.04 -2.06 13.89
N PHE A 161 2.74 -2.97 14.84
CA PHE A 161 1.37 -3.28 15.24
C PHE A 161 1.11 -3.14 16.74
N VAL A 162 2.06 -2.64 17.52
CA VAL A 162 1.97 -2.56 18.98
C VAL A 162 1.76 -1.12 19.46
N ASN A 163 1.01 -0.35 18.77
CA ASN A 163 0.59 0.94 19.35
C ASN A 163 -0.94 1.09 19.36
N ASP A 164 -1.62 0.01 19.75
CA ASP A 164 -3.01 0.07 20.14
C ASP A 164 -3.06 0.03 21.68
N ASN A 165 -2.81 1.19 22.30
CA ASN A 165 -3.25 1.56 23.64
C ASN A 165 -3.74 2.99 23.60
#